data_09ee6c7e1c650955eb484ca1a208d510
#
_entry.id   09ee6c7e1c650955eb484ca1a208d510
#
_cell.length_a   1.000
_cell.length_b   1.000
_cell.length_c   1.000
_cell.angle_alpha   90.00
_cell.angle_beta   90.00
_cell.angle_gamma   90.00
#
_symmetry.space_group_name_H-M   'P 1'
#
loop_
_entity.id
_entity.type
_entity.pdbx_description
1 polymer ?
#
loop_
_entity_poly.entity_id
_entity_poly.type
_entity_poly.pdbx_seq_one_letter_code
_entity_poly.pdbx_strand_id
1 'polypeptide(L)'
;MKRFLYMSFVCLILMACNKDENEEGKVSYADVDWYAIEDSDDPLDHLIYTCYDEYGVAIFYEDTIGRVQTGTSFDGTPRMHYEVLDVNYMITTKNDQNSYTESRDREALMKTVEFLKTDVLPRLPESVQPRCYFLTDSCITYRKTYITRVAGKIIEGC
;
A
#
# COMPACT_ATOMS: atom_id res chain seq x y z
N MET A 1 -61.60 18.76 9.24
CA MET A 1 -60.55 19.44 8.47
C MET A 1 -59.19 19.50 9.18
N LYS A 2 -59.10 19.79 10.49
CA LYS A 2 -57.78 19.86 11.20
C LYS A 2 -57.01 18.54 11.26
N ARG A 3 -57.66 17.38 11.34
CA ARG A 3 -56.98 16.06 11.38
C ARG A 3 -56.31 15.64 10.05
N PHE A 4 -56.84 16.07 8.93
CA PHE A 4 -56.25 15.82 7.60
C PHE A 4 -54.97 16.65 7.37
N LEU A 5 -54.91 17.85 7.96
CA LEU A 5 -53.74 18.72 7.85
C LEU A 5 -52.53 18.16 8.62
N TYR A 6 -52.74 17.53 9.78
CA TYR A 6 -51.67 16.88 10.55
C TYR A 6 -51.12 15.63 9.86
N MET A 7 -52.00 14.84 9.22
CA MET A 7 -51.57 13.63 8.50
C MET A 7 -50.75 13.98 7.27
N SER A 8 -51.10 15.05 6.51
CA SER A 8 -50.33 15.53 5.39
C SER A 8 -48.96 16.08 5.81
N PHE A 9 -48.85 16.73 6.94
CA PHE A 9 -47.57 17.26 7.45
C PHE A 9 -46.61 16.16 7.94
N VAL A 10 -47.12 15.08 8.54
CA VAL A 10 -46.34 13.92 8.97
C VAL A 10 -45.80 13.14 7.74
N CYS A 11 -46.58 13.01 6.67
CA CYS A 11 -46.09 12.37 5.43
C CYS A 11 -44.99 13.18 4.75
N LEU A 12 -45.01 14.51 4.85
CA LEU A 12 -43.96 15.38 4.27
C LEU A 12 -42.62 15.26 5.02
N ILE A 13 -42.66 14.97 6.32
CA ILE A 13 -41.40 14.78 7.11
C ILE A 13 -40.74 13.43 6.81
N LEU A 14 -41.53 12.42 6.46
CA LEU A 14 -40.96 11.08 6.13
C LEU A 14 -40.34 11.00 4.73
N MET A 15 -40.59 11.97 3.84
CA MET A 15 -39.94 12.04 2.52
C MET A 15 -38.61 12.82 2.52
N ALA A 16 -38.25 13.44 3.65
CA ALA A 16 -37.01 14.23 3.72
C ALA A 16 -35.75 13.40 4.08
N CYS A 17 -35.85 12.08 4.25
CA CYS A 17 -34.74 11.19 4.61
C CYS A 17 -34.38 10.17 3.51
N ASN A 18 -34.70 10.42 2.25
CA ASN A 18 -34.15 9.65 1.14
C ASN A 18 -33.33 10.59 0.24
N LYS A 19 -32.28 11.17 0.77
CA LYS A 19 -31.09 11.40 0.00
C LYS A 19 -30.26 10.11 0.08
N ASP A 20 -30.63 9.14 -0.74
CA ASP A 20 -29.63 8.28 -1.36
C ASP A 20 -28.77 9.25 -2.17
N GLU A 21 -27.75 9.80 -1.54
CA GLU A 21 -26.61 10.30 -2.27
C GLU A 21 -26.10 9.07 -3.02
N ASN A 22 -26.45 8.99 -4.30
CA ASN A 22 -25.77 8.14 -5.24
C ASN A 22 -24.32 8.57 -5.16
N GLU A 23 -23.56 7.90 -4.32
CA GLU A 23 -22.10 7.98 -4.29
C GLU A 23 -21.57 7.26 -5.55
N GLU A 24 -22.07 7.69 -6.72
CA GLU A 24 -21.47 7.31 -7.99
C GLU A 24 -20.04 7.82 -7.97
N GLY A 25 -19.10 6.91 -7.81
CA GLY A 25 -17.67 7.17 -7.93
C GLY A 25 -16.81 7.05 -6.68
N LYS A 26 -17.33 6.63 -5.53
CA LYS A 26 -16.45 6.29 -4.40
C LYS A 26 -15.95 4.86 -4.55
N VAL A 27 -14.76 4.73 -5.12
CA VAL A 27 -14.04 3.46 -5.09
C VAL A 27 -13.66 3.20 -3.63
N SER A 28 -14.09 2.05 -3.09
CA SER A 28 -13.57 1.60 -1.80
C SER A 28 -12.11 1.25 -1.98
N TYR A 29 -11.22 1.86 -1.23
CA TYR A 29 -9.78 1.52 -1.26
C TYR A 29 -9.53 0.03 -0.90
N ALA A 30 -10.50 -0.63 -0.26
CA ALA A 30 -10.44 -2.06 0.05
C ALA A 30 -10.64 -2.95 -1.18
N ASP A 31 -11.23 -2.44 -2.26
CA ASP A 31 -11.50 -3.18 -3.49
C ASP A 31 -10.43 -2.96 -4.55
N VAL A 32 -9.43 -2.12 -4.28
CA VAL A 32 -8.33 -1.82 -5.20
C VAL A 32 -7.25 -2.91 -5.08
N ASP A 33 -6.86 -3.50 -6.20
CA ASP A 33 -5.65 -4.33 -6.24
C ASP A 33 -4.41 -3.44 -6.38
N TRP A 34 -3.81 -3.10 -5.23
CA TRP A 34 -2.62 -2.25 -5.14
C TRP A 34 -1.35 -2.87 -5.75
N TYR A 35 -1.39 -4.17 -6.10
CA TYR A 35 -0.26 -4.88 -6.70
C TYR A 35 -0.41 -5.04 -8.21
N ALA A 36 -1.53 -4.60 -8.78
CA ALA A 36 -1.69 -4.55 -10.22
C ALA A 36 -0.78 -3.46 -10.82
N ILE A 37 0.05 -3.84 -11.77
CA ILE A 37 0.97 -2.93 -12.47
C ILE A 37 0.36 -2.61 -13.83
N GLU A 38 0.24 -1.33 -14.13
CA GLU A 38 -0.20 -0.85 -15.44
C GLU A 38 1.01 -0.55 -16.34
N ASP A 39 0.83 -0.74 -17.63
CA ASP A 39 1.86 -0.39 -18.62
C ASP A 39 2.06 1.13 -18.73
N SER A 40 3.27 1.56 -19.04
CA SER A 40 3.66 2.96 -19.11
C SER A 40 4.63 3.21 -20.26
N ASP A 41 4.65 4.43 -20.78
CA ASP A 41 5.64 4.87 -21.77
C ASP A 41 7.05 5.06 -21.17
N ASP A 42 7.20 5.04 -19.87
CA ASP A 42 8.49 5.09 -19.18
C ASP A 42 9.21 3.74 -19.31
N PRO A 43 10.47 3.71 -19.79
CA PRO A 43 11.18 2.45 -20.05
C PRO A 43 11.35 1.55 -18.82
N LEU A 44 11.52 2.11 -17.61
CA LEU A 44 11.65 1.33 -16.39
C LEU A 44 10.29 0.73 -15.98
N ASP A 45 9.24 1.54 -16.02
CA ASP A 45 7.90 1.10 -15.65
C ASP A 45 7.36 0.08 -16.65
N HIS A 46 7.64 0.26 -17.96
CA HIS A 46 7.32 -0.74 -18.97
C HIS A 46 8.06 -2.07 -18.72
N LEU A 47 9.34 -2.03 -18.35
CA LEU A 47 10.11 -3.24 -18.03
C LEU A 47 9.51 -3.95 -16.79
N ILE A 48 9.13 -3.19 -15.77
CA ILE A 48 8.43 -3.69 -14.58
C ILE A 48 7.10 -4.33 -14.96
N TYR A 49 6.31 -3.66 -15.82
CA TYR A 49 5.07 -4.21 -16.34
C TYR A 49 5.29 -5.55 -17.07
N THR A 50 6.34 -5.67 -17.89
CA THR A 50 6.62 -6.94 -18.59
C THR A 50 7.00 -8.07 -17.63
N CYS A 51 7.62 -7.76 -16.48
CA CYS A 51 7.85 -8.75 -15.41
C CYS A 51 6.53 -9.18 -14.75
N TYR A 52 5.65 -8.22 -14.49
CA TYR A 52 4.35 -8.49 -13.90
C TYR A 52 3.45 -9.33 -14.82
N ASP A 53 3.39 -8.99 -16.10
CA ASP A 53 2.60 -9.72 -17.11
C ASP A 53 3.07 -11.17 -17.28
N GLU A 54 4.40 -11.39 -17.23
CA GLU A 54 4.99 -12.72 -17.45
C GLU A 54 4.97 -13.61 -16.20
N TYR A 55 5.21 -13.04 -15.00
CA TYR A 55 5.41 -13.79 -13.76
C TYR A 55 4.36 -13.52 -12.67
N GLY A 56 3.49 -12.52 -12.83
CA GLY A 56 2.50 -12.12 -11.81
C GLY A 56 3.14 -11.47 -10.56
N VAL A 57 4.40 -11.02 -10.64
CA VAL A 57 5.16 -10.47 -9.52
C VAL A 57 5.34 -8.98 -9.70
N ALA A 58 4.76 -8.19 -8.78
CA ALA A 58 4.91 -6.74 -8.80
C ALA A 58 6.32 -6.32 -8.33
N ILE A 59 6.86 -5.27 -8.94
CA ILE A 59 8.14 -4.68 -8.54
C ILE A 59 7.92 -3.20 -8.27
N PHE A 60 8.30 -2.74 -7.08
CA PHE A 60 8.18 -1.35 -6.65
C PHE A 60 9.56 -0.78 -6.32
N TYR A 61 9.78 0.49 -6.60
CA TYR A 61 10.98 1.25 -6.24
C TYR A 61 10.67 2.51 -5.44
N GLU A 62 9.37 2.81 -5.26
CA GLU A 62 8.83 3.81 -4.34
C GLU A 62 7.99 3.10 -3.28
N ASP A 63 7.93 3.65 -2.08
CA ASP A 63 7.14 3.07 -0.98
C ASP A 63 5.64 3.29 -1.17
N THR A 64 5.25 4.36 -1.83
CA THR A 64 3.85 4.67 -2.14
C THR A 64 3.41 3.97 -3.41
N ILE A 65 2.74 2.84 -3.27
CA ILE A 65 2.35 1.96 -4.38
C ILE A 65 1.04 2.34 -5.06
N GLY A 66 0.31 3.27 -4.47
CA GLY A 66 -0.90 3.75 -5.12
C GLY A 66 -1.64 4.81 -4.34
N ARG A 67 -2.64 5.41 -5.00
CA ARG A 67 -3.50 6.42 -4.41
C ARG A 67 -4.91 6.33 -4.99
N VAL A 68 -5.92 6.57 -4.16
CA VAL A 68 -7.32 6.65 -4.59
C VAL A 68 -8.05 7.75 -3.84
N GLN A 69 -8.94 8.43 -4.53
CA GLN A 69 -9.80 9.41 -3.89
C GLN A 69 -10.92 8.69 -3.13
N THR A 70 -10.97 8.88 -1.81
CA THR A 70 -11.97 8.25 -0.92
C THR A 70 -13.15 9.15 -0.61
N GLY A 71 -13.10 10.40 -1.06
CA GLY A 71 -14.18 11.37 -0.83
C GLY A 71 -13.73 12.79 -1.05
N THR A 72 -14.53 13.73 -0.52
CA THR A 72 -14.25 15.16 -0.57
C THR A 72 -14.40 15.74 0.83
N SER A 73 -13.49 16.61 1.23
CA SER A 73 -13.56 17.34 2.48
C SER A 73 -14.65 18.41 2.43
N PHE A 74 -15.03 18.96 3.59
CA PHE A 74 -16.06 20.00 3.69
C PHE A 74 -15.73 21.27 2.86
N ASP A 75 -14.46 21.57 2.66
CA ASP A 75 -13.96 22.68 1.86
C ASP A 75 -13.86 22.41 0.36
N GLY A 76 -14.34 21.23 -0.11
CA GLY A 76 -14.27 20.79 -1.49
C GLY A 76 -12.94 20.13 -1.90
N THR A 77 -11.99 19.98 -0.98
CA THR A 77 -10.69 19.36 -1.28
C THR A 77 -10.85 17.83 -1.38
N PRO A 78 -10.28 17.16 -2.43
CA PRO A 78 -10.26 15.71 -2.51
C PRO A 78 -9.55 15.07 -1.33
N ARG A 79 -10.19 14.07 -0.72
CA ARG A 79 -9.57 13.23 0.31
C ARG A 79 -8.93 12.04 -0.37
N MET A 80 -7.60 11.94 -0.28
CA MET A 80 -6.83 10.87 -0.90
C MET A 80 -6.44 9.82 0.16
N HIS A 81 -6.57 8.56 -0.20
CA HIS A 81 -5.89 7.46 0.48
C HIS A 81 -4.64 7.11 -0.32
N TYR A 82 -3.54 6.90 0.39
CA TYR A 82 -2.27 6.44 -0.17
C TYR A 82 -1.96 5.08 0.43
N GLU A 83 -1.70 4.09 -0.42
CA GLU A 83 -1.21 2.79 0.02
C GLU A 83 0.32 2.81 0.03
N VAL A 84 0.89 2.41 1.15
CA VAL A 84 2.34 2.47 1.39
C VAL A 84 2.86 1.11 1.81
N LEU A 85 3.98 0.68 1.22
CA LEU A 85 4.68 -0.53 1.63
C LEU A 85 5.33 -0.34 3.00
N ASP A 86 4.85 -1.06 4.01
CA ASP A 86 5.43 -1.05 5.34
C ASP A 86 6.39 -2.23 5.52
N VAL A 87 7.69 -1.98 5.38
CA VAL A 87 8.74 -2.99 5.57
C VAL A 87 8.84 -3.52 7.00
N ASN A 88 8.17 -2.86 7.95
CA ASN A 88 8.14 -3.24 9.37
C ASN A 88 6.87 -4.01 9.75
N TYR A 89 5.90 -4.17 8.84
CA TYR A 89 4.60 -4.78 9.14
C TYR A 89 4.71 -6.20 9.73
N MET A 90 5.67 -7.00 9.26
CA MET A 90 5.85 -8.40 9.68
C MET A 90 6.89 -8.58 10.80
N ILE A 91 7.43 -7.51 11.37
CA ILE A 91 8.41 -7.63 12.45
C ILE A 91 7.70 -8.02 13.74
N THR A 92 7.88 -9.26 14.13
CA THR A 92 7.25 -9.85 15.32
C THR A 92 7.98 -9.49 16.61
N THR A 93 9.24 -9.06 16.51
CA THR A 93 10.05 -8.65 17.67
C THR A 93 10.04 -7.13 17.79
N LYS A 94 9.52 -6.63 18.91
CA LYS A 94 9.47 -5.18 19.21
C LYS A 94 10.84 -4.49 19.24
N ASN A 95 11.91 -5.24 19.05
CA ASN A 95 13.29 -4.80 19.20
C ASN A 95 13.99 -4.55 17.87
N ASP A 96 13.47 -5.09 16.79
CA ASP A 96 14.03 -4.89 15.46
C ASP A 96 13.21 -3.84 14.71
N GLN A 97 13.87 -2.97 14.00
CA GLN A 97 13.28 -1.95 13.15
C GLN A 97 14.10 -1.84 11.88
N ASN A 98 13.45 -1.93 10.74
CA ASN A 98 14.09 -1.68 9.46
C ASN A 98 13.98 -0.21 9.09
N SER A 99 15.04 0.32 8.51
CA SER A 99 15.08 1.59 7.82
C SER A 99 15.61 1.36 6.43
N TYR A 100 15.03 2.00 5.43
CA TYR A 100 15.44 1.87 4.03
C TYR A 100 15.60 3.23 3.38
N THR A 101 16.33 3.26 2.28
CA THR A 101 16.44 4.41 1.40
C THR A 101 15.97 4.00 0.02
N GLU A 102 14.99 4.72 -0.52
CA GLU A 102 14.51 4.49 -1.88
C GLU A 102 15.61 4.70 -2.90
N SER A 103 15.64 3.85 -3.91
CA SER A 103 16.58 4.03 -5.02
C SER A 103 16.07 5.10 -5.99
N ARG A 104 16.97 6.02 -6.34
CA ARG A 104 16.74 7.04 -7.36
C ARG A 104 17.63 6.87 -8.58
N ASP A 105 18.52 5.92 -8.56
CA ASP A 105 19.39 5.58 -9.71
C ASP A 105 18.61 4.69 -10.69
N ARG A 106 18.03 5.33 -11.69
CA ARG A 106 17.22 4.65 -12.70
C ARG A 106 18.01 3.61 -13.53
N GLU A 107 19.29 3.83 -13.75
CA GLU A 107 20.13 2.86 -14.47
C GLU A 107 20.35 1.61 -13.63
N ALA A 108 20.63 1.78 -12.34
CA ALA A 108 20.74 0.67 -11.39
C ALA A 108 19.41 -0.10 -11.25
N LEU A 109 18.28 0.63 -11.16
CA LEU A 109 16.94 0.04 -11.11
C LEU A 109 16.66 -0.80 -12.37
N MET A 110 16.89 -0.27 -13.57
CA MET A 110 16.69 -1.02 -14.82
C MET A 110 17.52 -2.30 -14.84
N LYS A 111 18.81 -2.23 -14.52
CA LYS A 111 19.68 -3.42 -14.46
C LYS A 111 19.19 -4.45 -13.44
N THR A 112 18.68 -3.98 -12.30
CA THR A 112 18.14 -4.86 -11.25
C THR A 112 16.86 -5.55 -11.72
N VAL A 113 15.95 -4.82 -12.36
CA VAL A 113 14.71 -5.41 -12.91
C VAL A 113 15.03 -6.39 -14.04
N GLU A 114 15.95 -6.06 -14.95
CA GLU A 114 16.42 -6.99 -15.99
C GLU A 114 17.01 -8.26 -15.38
N PHE A 115 17.84 -8.15 -14.35
CA PHE A 115 18.40 -9.31 -13.64
C PHE A 115 17.31 -10.14 -12.96
N LEU A 116 16.34 -9.50 -12.31
CA LEU A 116 15.19 -10.22 -11.75
C LEU A 116 14.44 -10.99 -12.82
N LYS A 117 14.17 -10.35 -13.96
CA LYS A 117 13.41 -10.94 -15.08
C LYS A 117 14.15 -12.11 -15.73
N THR A 118 15.46 -12.00 -15.97
CA THR A 118 16.21 -12.97 -16.75
C THR A 118 16.84 -14.09 -15.92
N ASP A 119 17.24 -13.80 -14.69
CA ASP A 119 18.02 -14.71 -13.88
C ASP A 119 17.34 -15.21 -12.62
N VAL A 120 16.46 -14.43 -12.02
CA VAL A 120 15.84 -14.78 -10.74
C VAL A 120 14.47 -15.42 -10.93
N LEU A 121 13.52 -14.68 -11.51
CA LEU A 121 12.12 -15.13 -11.64
C LEU A 121 11.98 -16.45 -12.42
N PRO A 122 12.68 -16.69 -13.54
CA PRO A 122 12.57 -17.97 -14.26
C PRO A 122 13.05 -19.18 -13.46
N ARG A 123 13.89 -18.97 -12.44
CA ARG A 123 14.45 -20.06 -11.62
C ARG A 123 13.65 -20.31 -10.35
N LEU A 124 12.73 -19.43 -9.99
CA LEU A 124 11.87 -19.60 -8.82
C LEU A 124 10.61 -20.37 -9.21
N PRO A 125 10.31 -21.50 -8.56
CA PRO A 125 9.02 -22.13 -8.70
C PRO A 125 7.88 -21.16 -8.31
N GLU A 126 6.78 -21.19 -9.02
CA GLU A 126 5.61 -20.33 -8.76
C GLU A 126 5.18 -20.34 -7.28
N SER A 127 5.26 -21.51 -6.64
CA SER A 127 4.89 -21.69 -5.21
C SER A 127 5.77 -20.92 -4.22
N VAL A 128 6.94 -20.43 -4.63
CA VAL A 128 7.87 -19.67 -3.77
C VAL A 128 8.14 -18.26 -4.29
N GLN A 129 7.52 -17.88 -5.41
CA GLN A 129 7.61 -16.51 -5.89
C GLN A 129 6.95 -15.56 -4.89
N PRO A 130 7.61 -14.44 -4.53
CA PRO A 130 7.00 -13.44 -3.68
C PRO A 130 5.89 -12.70 -4.45
N ARG A 131 4.94 -12.13 -3.73
CA ARG A 131 3.90 -11.30 -4.34
C ARG A 131 4.48 -10.01 -4.95
N CYS A 132 5.51 -9.46 -4.30
CA CYS A 132 6.22 -8.29 -4.81
C CYS A 132 7.68 -8.25 -4.36
N TYR A 133 8.47 -7.45 -5.09
CA TYR A 133 9.78 -6.97 -4.69
C TYR A 133 9.71 -5.46 -4.43
N PHE A 134 10.41 -5.02 -3.39
CA PHE A 134 10.65 -3.59 -3.15
C PHE A 134 12.15 -3.31 -3.30
N LEU A 135 12.50 -2.51 -4.29
CA LEU A 135 13.89 -2.18 -4.64
C LEU A 135 14.32 -0.93 -3.87
N THR A 136 15.39 -1.06 -3.11
CA THR A 136 15.93 0.02 -2.27
C THR A 136 17.44 0.11 -2.44
N ASP A 137 18.01 1.30 -2.26
CA ASP A 137 19.47 1.49 -2.24
C ASP A 137 20.09 0.84 -1.01
N SER A 138 19.40 0.92 0.13
CA SER A 138 19.85 0.30 1.37
C SER A 138 18.68 -0.10 2.24
N CYS A 139 18.86 -1.20 2.97
CA CYS A 139 17.97 -1.62 4.04
C CYS A 139 18.83 -1.95 5.26
N ILE A 140 18.59 -1.24 6.37
CA ILE A 140 19.34 -1.38 7.60
C ILE A 140 18.39 -1.86 8.68
N THR A 141 18.70 -3.00 9.30
CA THR A 141 17.96 -3.52 10.45
C THR A 141 18.63 -3.06 11.74
N TYR A 142 17.89 -2.35 12.55
CA TYR A 142 18.33 -1.95 13.89
C TYR A 142 17.76 -2.93 14.91
N ARG A 143 18.64 -3.57 15.69
CA ARG A 143 18.24 -4.40 16.81
C ARG A 143 18.48 -3.66 18.11
N LYS A 144 17.43 -3.46 18.92
CA LYS A 144 17.55 -2.92 20.27
C LYS A 144 18.05 -4.02 21.20
N THR A 145 19.27 -3.87 21.70
CA THR A 145 19.81 -4.73 22.73
C THR A 145 19.38 -4.21 24.10
N TYR A 146 18.72 -5.05 24.90
CA TYR A 146 18.36 -4.70 26.27
C TYR A 146 19.50 -5.12 27.22
N ILE A 147 19.93 -4.16 28.04
CA ILE A 147 20.85 -4.45 29.16
C ILE A 147 20.00 -4.70 30.38
N THR A 148 19.96 -5.94 30.84
CA THR A 148 19.30 -6.34 32.08
C THR A 148 20.29 -6.44 33.22
N ARG A 149 20.05 -5.77 34.34
CA ARG A 149 20.79 -5.94 35.55
C ARG A 149 20.18 -7.05 36.38
N VAL A 150 20.89 -8.18 36.53
CA VAL A 150 20.51 -9.27 37.42
C VAL A 150 21.53 -9.36 38.54
N ALA A 151 21.08 -9.22 39.76
CA ALA A 151 21.96 -9.30 40.98
C ALA A 151 23.17 -8.34 40.91
N GLY A 152 22.98 -7.12 40.34
CA GLY A 152 24.06 -6.13 40.24
C GLY A 152 25.03 -6.33 39.07
N LYS A 153 24.90 -7.42 38.31
CA LYS A 153 25.68 -7.65 37.08
C LYS A 153 24.89 -7.21 35.85
N ILE A 154 25.62 -6.63 34.91
CA ILE A 154 25.07 -6.28 33.58
C ILE A 154 25.14 -7.56 32.74
N ILE A 155 23.98 -8.00 32.20
CA ILE A 155 23.88 -9.09 31.23
C ILE A 155 23.43 -8.45 29.90
N GLU A 156 24.30 -8.51 28.89
CA GLU A 156 23.93 -8.18 27.52
C GLU A 156 23.16 -9.35 26.95
N GLY A 157 21.86 -9.10 26.62
CA GLY A 157 21.04 -10.07 25.90
C GLY A 157 21.25 -9.92 24.41
N CYS A 158 21.48 -11.01 23.71
CA CYS A 158 21.37 -11.12 22.26
C CYS A 158 19.91 -11.23 21.84
#